data_98632a34ae8842b4864ff989b7fd4289
#
_entry.id   98632a34ae8842b4864ff989b7fd4289
#
_cell.length_a   1.000
_cell.length_b   1.000
_cell.length_c   1.000
_cell.angle_alpha   90.00
_cell.angle_beta   90.00
_cell.angle_gamma   90.00
#
_symmetry.space_group_name_H-M   'P 1'
#
loop_
_entity.id
_entity.type
_entity.pdbx_description
1 polymer ?
#
loop_
_entity_poly.entity_id
_entity_poly.type
_entity_poly.pdbx_seq_one_letter_code
_entity_poly.pdbx_strand_id
1 'polypeptide(L)'
;MLFRSGKPVSTYVPFRNGLFISTAASVALSKGCSVIYYGAHSDDAAGSAYPDCSDEFNNAMADAVYIGSGKQLEIKAPFVNLTKADIVKEGLRLKVPYELTWSCYEGGDKPCGKCGTCIDRAKAFEKNGVKDPALN
;
A
#
# COMPACT_ATOMS: atom_id res chain seq x y z
N MET A 1 -1.01 -19.02 -8.36
CA MET A 1 -0.23 -18.85 -7.12
C MET A 1 1.03 -18.09 -7.50
N LEU A 2 1.26 -16.92 -6.95
CA LEU A 2 2.34 -16.04 -7.33
C LEU A 2 3.53 -16.23 -6.38
N PHE A 3 4.72 -16.29 -6.95
CA PHE A 3 5.91 -16.68 -6.21
C PHE A 3 7.00 -15.62 -6.37
N ARG A 4 7.63 -15.22 -5.28
CA ARG A 4 8.95 -14.61 -5.29
C ARG A 4 9.96 -15.74 -5.19
N SER A 5 10.89 -15.87 -6.14
CA SER A 5 11.90 -16.95 -6.17
C SER A 5 11.34 -18.39 -6.08
N GLY A 6 10.18 -18.66 -6.72
CA GLY A 6 9.59 -20.00 -6.75
C GLY A 6 8.83 -20.44 -5.50
N LYS A 7 8.73 -19.59 -4.47
CA LYS A 7 7.98 -19.86 -3.24
C LYS A 7 6.94 -18.77 -2.98
N PRO A 8 5.78 -19.12 -2.37
CA PRO A 8 4.80 -18.10 -1.96
C PRO A 8 5.43 -17.09 -1.02
N VAL A 9 5.09 -15.81 -1.18
CA VAL A 9 5.43 -14.78 -0.19
C VAL A 9 4.59 -15.08 1.06
N SER A 10 5.22 -15.28 2.21
CA SER A 10 4.53 -15.68 3.46
C SER A 10 3.49 -14.67 3.94
N THR A 11 3.58 -13.43 3.48
CA THR A 11 2.66 -12.33 3.82
C THR A 11 1.55 -12.12 2.80
N TYR A 12 1.50 -12.93 1.72
CA TYR A 12 0.47 -12.83 0.71
C TYR A 12 -0.86 -13.41 1.19
N VAL A 13 -1.85 -12.54 1.33
CA VAL A 13 -3.25 -12.92 1.53
C VAL A 13 -3.97 -12.73 0.19
N PRO A 14 -4.46 -13.80 -0.46
CA PRO A 14 -5.06 -13.72 -1.79
C PRO A 14 -6.20 -12.72 -1.87
N PHE A 15 -6.12 -11.81 -2.84
CA PHE A 15 -7.18 -10.84 -3.16
C PHE A 15 -7.61 -9.94 -1.99
N ARG A 16 -6.71 -9.70 -1.01
CA ARG A 16 -7.02 -8.93 0.19
C ARG A 16 -7.47 -7.50 -0.12
N ASN A 17 -6.81 -6.81 -1.06
CA ASN A 17 -7.19 -5.45 -1.45
C ASN A 17 -8.56 -5.43 -2.12
N GLY A 18 -8.92 -6.44 -2.91
CA GLY A 18 -10.27 -6.56 -3.48
C GLY A 18 -11.33 -6.65 -2.41
N LEU A 19 -11.11 -7.47 -1.38
CA LEU A 19 -12.01 -7.58 -0.24
C LEU A 19 -12.15 -6.23 0.51
N PHE A 20 -11.02 -5.59 0.82
CA PHE A 20 -11.03 -4.32 1.54
C PHE A 20 -11.72 -3.21 0.75
N ILE A 21 -11.43 -3.08 -0.54
CA ILE A 21 -12.06 -2.08 -1.41
C ILE A 21 -13.56 -2.32 -1.50
N SER A 22 -14.02 -3.57 -1.70
CA SER A 22 -15.44 -3.90 -1.79
C SER A 22 -16.19 -3.58 -0.49
N THR A 23 -15.59 -3.91 0.65
CA THR A 23 -16.15 -3.58 1.97
C THR A 23 -16.18 -2.08 2.19
N ALA A 24 -15.08 -1.38 1.89
CA ALA A 24 -15.00 0.07 2.00
C ALA A 24 -16.02 0.78 1.10
N ALA A 25 -16.25 0.26 -0.11
CA ALA A 25 -17.24 0.81 -1.04
C ALA A 25 -18.66 0.74 -0.45
N SER A 26 -19.04 -0.40 0.13
CA SER A 26 -20.35 -0.55 0.78
C SER A 26 -20.52 0.43 1.96
N VAL A 27 -19.49 0.55 2.80
CA VAL A 27 -19.51 1.48 3.94
C VAL A 27 -19.53 2.93 3.47
N ALA A 28 -18.70 3.29 2.48
CA ALA A 28 -18.63 4.65 1.94
C ALA A 28 -19.98 5.11 1.38
N LEU A 29 -20.65 4.26 0.58
CA LEU A 29 -21.97 4.55 0.04
C LEU A 29 -22.99 4.74 1.16
N SER A 30 -22.98 3.90 2.19
CA SER A 30 -23.89 4.03 3.33
C SER A 30 -23.69 5.31 4.14
N LYS A 31 -22.51 5.93 4.02
CA LYS A 31 -22.14 7.20 4.67
C LYS A 31 -22.23 8.40 3.74
N GLY A 32 -22.68 8.23 2.49
CA GLY A 32 -22.78 9.31 1.52
C GLY A 32 -21.40 9.83 1.04
N CYS A 33 -20.35 9.03 1.15
CA CYS A 33 -19.05 9.39 0.61
C CYS A 33 -19.04 9.21 -0.91
N SER A 34 -18.26 10.04 -1.60
CA SER A 34 -18.10 9.99 -3.07
C SER A 34 -16.74 9.48 -3.52
N VAL A 35 -15.78 9.25 -2.61
CA VAL A 35 -14.45 8.80 -2.94
C VAL A 35 -13.85 7.92 -1.85
N ILE A 36 -13.08 6.90 -2.28
CA ILE A 36 -12.22 6.06 -1.43
C ILE A 36 -10.78 6.26 -1.89
N TYR A 37 -9.87 6.41 -0.92
CA TYR A 37 -8.43 6.38 -1.15
C TYR A 37 -7.83 5.12 -0.56
N TYR A 38 -6.88 4.50 -1.29
CA TYR A 38 -6.06 3.42 -0.72
C TYR A 38 -4.60 3.50 -1.17
N GLY A 39 -3.70 2.84 -0.45
CA GLY A 39 -2.26 3.05 -0.51
C GLY A 39 -1.48 2.00 -1.29
N ALA A 40 -2.03 1.43 -2.39
CA ALA A 40 -1.23 0.57 -3.27
C ALA A 40 -0.06 1.36 -3.89
N HIS A 41 1.07 0.69 -4.10
CA HIS A 41 2.25 1.28 -4.71
C HIS A 41 3.02 0.26 -5.57
N SER A 42 3.87 0.77 -6.49
CA SER A 42 4.52 -0.02 -7.53
C SER A 42 5.48 -1.10 -7.00
N ASP A 43 6.15 -0.88 -5.88
CA ASP A 43 7.10 -1.87 -5.33
C ASP A 43 6.39 -3.17 -4.89
N ASP A 44 5.15 -3.09 -4.39
CA ASP A 44 4.36 -4.26 -4.01
C ASP A 44 3.82 -5.00 -5.24
N ALA A 45 3.53 -4.29 -6.33
CA ALA A 45 3.12 -4.88 -7.61
C ALA A 45 4.29 -5.54 -8.36
N ALA A 46 5.54 -5.15 -8.06
CA ALA A 46 6.73 -5.57 -8.77
C ALA A 46 6.88 -7.10 -8.77
N GLY A 47 7.13 -7.67 -9.94
CA GLY A 47 7.28 -9.12 -10.13
C GLY A 47 6.00 -9.91 -9.80
N SER A 48 4.83 -9.28 -9.85
CA SER A 48 3.53 -9.87 -9.51
C SER A 48 3.48 -10.47 -8.09
N ALA A 49 4.25 -9.92 -7.15
CA ALA A 49 4.27 -10.39 -5.76
C ALA A 49 2.91 -10.19 -5.07
N TYR A 50 2.25 -9.05 -5.36
CA TYR A 50 0.90 -8.71 -4.91
C TYR A 50 0.12 -8.13 -6.09
N PRO A 51 -0.55 -8.96 -6.91
CA PRO A 51 -1.23 -8.50 -8.13
C PRO A 51 -2.35 -7.49 -7.85
N ASP A 52 -2.96 -7.58 -6.68
CA ASP A 52 -3.98 -6.65 -6.19
C ASP A 52 -3.42 -5.30 -5.67
N CYS A 53 -2.13 -5.03 -5.92
CA CYS A 53 -1.49 -3.72 -5.78
C CYS A 53 -1.16 -3.08 -7.14
N SER A 54 -1.43 -3.76 -8.27
CA SER A 54 -1.10 -3.27 -9.61
C SER A 54 -2.02 -2.13 -10.06
N ASP A 55 -1.51 -1.32 -11.00
CA ASP A 55 -2.32 -0.29 -11.66
C ASP A 55 -3.48 -0.89 -12.45
N GLU A 56 -3.25 -2.02 -13.14
CA GLU A 56 -4.30 -2.75 -13.85
C GLU A 56 -5.44 -3.18 -12.92
N PHE A 57 -5.09 -3.76 -11.75
CA PHE A 57 -6.08 -4.12 -10.74
C PHE A 57 -6.83 -2.89 -10.21
N ASN A 58 -6.09 -1.79 -9.92
CA ASN A 58 -6.68 -0.53 -9.46
C ASN A 58 -7.73 -0.03 -10.44
N ASN A 59 -7.40 0.03 -11.73
CA ASN A 59 -8.30 0.52 -12.77
C ASN A 59 -9.54 -0.36 -12.90
N ALA A 60 -9.38 -1.69 -12.91
CA ALA A 60 -10.50 -2.63 -12.98
C ALA A 60 -11.44 -2.51 -11.76
N MET A 61 -10.89 -2.38 -10.55
CA MET A 61 -11.69 -2.19 -9.33
C MET A 61 -12.36 -0.82 -9.30
N ALA A 62 -11.70 0.23 -9.79
CA ALA A 62 -12.28 1.56 -9.88
C ALA A 62 -13.49 1.57 -10.81
N ASP A 63 -13.38 0.95 -11.98
CA ASP A 63 -14.48 0.81 -12.93
C ASP A 63 -15.64 -0.01 -12.33
N ALA A 64 -15.33 -1.14 -11.69
CA ALA A 64 -16.34 -2.01 -11.08
C ALA A 64 -17.11 -1.27 -9.97
N VAL A 65 -16.41 -0.56 -9.09
CA VAL A 65 -17.04 0.20 -8.00
C VAL A 65 -17.81 1.39 -8.55
N TYR A 66 -17.29 2.12 -9.53
CA TYR A 66 -17.96 3.26 -10.13
C TYR A 66 -19.28 2.83 -10.80
N ILE A 67 -19.26 1.78 -11.63
CA ILE A 67 -20.45 1.25 -12.29
C ILE A 67 -21.42 0.67 -11.25
N GLY A 68 -20.91 -0.17 -10.33
CA GLY A 68 -21.74 -0.85 -9.33
C GLY A 68 -22.38 0.08 -8.31
N SER A 69 -21.81 1.26 -8.07
CA SER A 69 -22.38 2.30 -7.22
C SER A 69 -23.37 3.21 -7.94
N GLY A 70 -23.69 2.95 -9.21
CA GLY A 70 -24.51 3.87 -10.01
C GLY A 70 -23.78 5.20 -10.27
N LYS A 71 -22.47 5.15 -10.43
CA LYS A 71 -21.57 6.29 -10.69
C LYS A 71 -21.46 7.30 -9.55
N GLN A 72 -21.68 6.83 -8.31
CA GLN A 72 -21.65 7.69 -7.13
C GLN A 72 -20.34 7.64 -6.36
N LEU A 73 -19.49 6.59 -6.55
CA LEU A 73 -18.29 6.36 -5.76
C LEU A 73 -17.08 6.13 -6.66
N GLU A 74 -16.02 6.89 -6.42
CA GLU A 74 -14.73 6.75 -7.10
C GLU A 74 -13.70 6.08 -6.19
N ILE A 75 -12.76 5.31 -6.78
CA ILE A 75 -11.56 4.84 -6.11
C ILE A 75 -10.35 5.63 -6.62
N LYS A 76 -9.47 6.03 -5.70
CA LYS A 76 -8.21 6.70 -6.00
C LYS A 76 -7.05 6.04 -5.29
N ALA A 77 -6.03 5.66 -6.06
CA ALA A 77 -4.77 5.10 -5.58
C ALA A 77 -3.60 6.02 -5.97
N PRO A 78 -3.39 7.14 -5.26
CA PRO A 78 -2.44 8.18 -5.70
C PRO A 78 -0.99 7.70 -5.75
N PHE A 79 -0.68 6.58 -5.13
CA PHE A 79 0.68 6.03 -5.06
C PHE A 79 0.90 4.81 -5.96
N VAL A 80 -0.12 4.35 -6.71
CA VAL A 80 -0.08 3.08 -7.46
C VAL A 80 1.11 2.97 -8.41
N ASN A 81 1.53 4.10 -9.00
CA ASN A 81 2.68 4.19 -9.90
C ASN A 81 3.94 4.76 -9.24
N LEU A 82 3.95 4.94 -7.92
CA LEU A 82 5.07 5.45 -7.15
C LEU A 82 5.79 4.35 -6.40
N THR A 83 7.10 4.54 -6.19
CA THR A 83 7.90 3.68 -5.33
C THR A 83 7.74 4.06 -3.86
N LYS A 84 8.11 3.19 -2.95
CA LYS A 84 8.16 3.49 -1.51
C LYS A 84 9.06 4.68 -1.20
N ALA A 85 10.14 4.87 -1.98
CA ALA A 85 11.01 6.03 -1.85
C ALA A 85 10.29 7.34 -2.23
N ASP A 86 9.47 7.33 -3.27
CA ASP A 86 8.67 8.49 -3.67
C ASP A 86 7.62 8.83 -2.61
N ILE A 87 7.01 7.82 -2.00
CA ILE A 87 6.06 7.99 -0.90
C ILE A 87 6.76 8.61 0.33
N VAL A 88 7.96 8.12 0.68
CA VAL A 88 8.77 8.73 1.76
C VAL A 88 9.11 10.17 1.44
N LYS A 89 9.52 10.47 0.20
CA LYS A 89 9.81 11.83 -0.25
C LYS A 89 8.63 12.78 -0.04
N GLU A 90 7.45 12.34 -0.47
CA GLU A 90 6.23 13.13 -0.29
C GLU A 90 5.84 13.29 1.19
N GLY A 91 5.96 12.22 1.97
CA GLY A 91 5.71 12.28 3.41
C GLY A 91 6.67 13.22 4.15
N LEU A 92 7.95 13.26 3.77
CA LEU A 92 8.91 14.23 4.31
C LEU A 92 8.50 15.67 3.96
N ARG A 93 8.06 15.90 2.72
CA ARG A 93 7.54 17.20 2.29
C ARG A 93 6.33 17.64 3.12
N LEU A 94 5.44 16.69 3.42
CA LEU A 94 4.22 16.92 4.23
C LEU A 94 4.49 16.89 5.75
N LYS A 95 5.73 16.66 6.18
CA LYS A 95 6.12 16.55 7.58
C LYS A 95 5.36 15.44 8.33
N VAL A 96 5.17 14.28 7.66
CA VAL A 96 4.58 13.11 8.30
C VAL A 96 5.43 12.69 9.50
N PRO A 97 4.84 12.46 10.69
CA PRO A 97 5.57 12.03 11.87
C PRO A 97 5.97 10.54 11.76
N TYR A 98 7.01 10.27 10.99
CA TYR A 98 7.46 8.91 10.68
C TYR A 98 7.90 8.12 11.91
N GLU A 99 8.29 8.77 12.99
CA GLU A 99 8.59 8.18 14.30
C GLU A 99 7.38 7.45 14.91
N LEU A 100 6.17 7.84 14.52
CA LEU A 100 4.91 7.22 14.95
C LEU A 100 4.45 6.10 14.01
N THR A 101 5.18 5.82 12.93
CA THR A 101 4.77 4.83 11.93
C THR A 101 5.48 3.49 12.12
N TRP A 102 4.78 2.40 11.83
CA TRP A 102 5.29 1.03 11.99
C TRP A 102 5.09 0.21 10.73
N SER A 103 6.11 -0.57 10.35
CA SER A 103 6.02 -1.48 9.20
C SER A 103 6.59 -2.89 9.47
N CYS A 104 7.21 -3.11 10.62
CA CYS A 104 7.82 -4.40 10.96
C CYS A 104 6.77 -5.49 11.19
N TYR A 105 6.97 -6.67 10.58
CA TYR A 105 6.09 -7.84 10.75
C TYR A 105 6.40 -8.66 12.00
N GLU A 106 7.60 -8.56 12.57
CA GLU A 106 8.02 -9.39 13.71
C GLU A 106 7.41 -8.90 15.04
N GLY A 107 6.92 -7.66 15.10
CA GLY A 107 6.48 -7.06 16.36
C GLY A 107 7.65 -6.70 17.29
N GLY A 108 7.34 -6.48 18.58
CA GLY A 108 8.32 -6.08 19.60
C GLY A 108 8.38 -4.57 19.81
N ASP A 109 9.28 -4.13 20.70
CA ASP A 109 9.41 -2.71 21.08
C ASP A 109 10.11 -1.86 20.03
N LYS A 110 10.90 -2.51 19.15
CA LYS A 110 11.64 -1.86 18.05
C LYS A 110 11.52 -2.66 16.77
N PRO A 111 11.57 -2.01 15.58
CA PRO A 111 11.63 -2.71 14.31
C PRO A 111 12.83 -3.68 14.25
N CYS A 112 12.62 -4.89 13.73
CA CYS A 112 13.65 -5.94 13.72
C CYS A 112 14.85 -5.66 12.79
N GLY A 113 14.72 -4.73 11.85
CA GLY A 113 15.75 -4.34 10.88
C GLY A 113 16.05 -5.38 9.78
N LYS A 114 15.48 -6.58 9.84
CA LYS A 114 15.83 -7.72 8.96
C LYS A 114 14.68 -8.30 8.15
N CYS A 115 13.44 -8.07 8.50
CA CYS A 115 12.30 -8.49 7.66
C CYS A 115 12.21 -7.64 6.39
N GLY A 116 11.52 -8.17 5.36
CA GLY A 116 11.42 -7.50 4.06
C GLY A 116 10.96 -6.05 4.17
N THR A 117 9.92 -5.78 4.97
CA THR A 117 9.39 -4.43 5.14
C THR A 117 10.36 -3.48 5.87
N CYS A 118 11.15 -3.96 6.82
CA CYS A 118 12.20 -3.15 7.46
C CYS A 118 13.29 -2.78 6.47
N ILE A 119 13.73 -3.74 5.65
CA ILE A 119 14.77 -3.51 4.62
C ILE A 119 14.26 -2.51 3.58
N ASP A 120 13.04 -2.69 3.08
CA ASP A 120 12.46 -1.81 2.06
C ASP A 120 12.23 -0.40 2.61
N ARG A 121 11.79 -0.30 3.86
CA ARG A 121 11.64 0.98 4.55
C ARG A 121 12.99 1.71 4.69
N ALA A 122 14.01 1.02 5.19
CA ALA A 122 15.36 1.59 5.33
C ALA A 122 15.89 2.11 3.99
N LYS A 123 15.78 1.33 2.91
CA LYS A 123 16.17 1.74 1.56
C LYS A 123 15.40 2.96 1.06
N ALA A 124 14.11 3.07 1.39
CA ALA A 124 13.30 4.22 0.98
C ALA A 124 13.76 5.51 1.66
N PHE A 125 14.12 5.47 2.93
CA PHE A 125 14.70 6.61 3.64
C PHE A 125 16.12 6.95 3.14
N GLU A 126 16.98 5.94 2.93
CA GLU A 126 18.32 6.10 2.41
C GLU A 126 18.32 6.79 1.03
N LYS A 127 17.43 6.39 0.12
CA LYS A 127 17.26 7.03 -1.18
C LYS A 127 16.89 8.52 -1.10
N ASN A 128 16.30 8.94 0.01
CA ASN A 128 15.97 10.35 0.29
C ASN A 128 17.05 11.06 1.11
N GLY A 129 18.19 10.43 1.38
CA GLY A 129 19.30 11.03 2.10
C GLY A 129 19.04 11.30 3.59
N VAL A 130 18.05 10.63 4.18
CA VAL A 130 17.66 10.79 5.59
C VAL A 130 17.67 9.45 6.33
N LYS A 131 17.87 9.50 7.64
CA LYS A 131 17.71 8.32 8.49
C LYS A 131 16.24 8.11 8.82
N ASP A 132 15.84 6.84 8.96
CA ASP A 132 14.47 6.51 9.40
C ASP A 132 14.28 6.95 10.88
N PRO A 133 13.34 7.88 11.17
CA PRO A 133 13.11 8.35 12.53
C PRO A 133 12.61 7.26 13.50
N ALA A 134 11.98 6.20 13.00
CA ALA A 134 11.50 5.09 13.84
C ALA A 134 12.61 4.15 14.33
N LEU A 135 13.86 4.33 13.86
CA LEU A 135 15.03 3.53 14.27
C LEU A 135 15.95 4.26 15.25
N ASN A 136 15.56 5.42 15.74
CA ASN A 136 16.31 6.22 16.72
C ASN A 136 16.04 5.75 18.16
#